data_244ed422c703765a5c3a759eaa586b5d
#
_entry.id   244ed422c703765a5c3a759eaa586b5d
#
_cell.length_a   1.000
_cell.length_b   1.000
_cell.length_c   1.000
_cell.angle_alpha   90.00
_cell.angle_beta   90.00
_cell.angle_gamma   90.00
#
_symmetry.space_group_name_H-M   'P 1'
#
loop_
_entity.id
_entity.type
_entity.pdbx_description
1 polymer ?
#
loop_
_entity_poly.entity_id
_entity_poly.type
_entity_poly.pdbx_seq_one_letter_code
_entity_poly.pdbx_strand_id
1 'polypeptide(L)'
;MKEKGVTTITLKKINREKVYQYIYREKQTSKLQIVQDLQMGLSTVSQNLNALEQDGLICRDGYFESTGGRKAQVIQIVTDVKIAIGIGLLKNMFHIAAVNLYGEAMAMDTIALPYENTAEYYAELAQNIEKFIDKNGYDRDRILGVSIATQGIISPDGSAVTYGAIMHNTEMKLSDFTSRIPYPCHLEHDSKSAAYLELWNHFDLNDAVVFLLNRNLGGAVIMNHHVHQGSFMHSGAIEHMCIDPNGPLCYCGSHGCLETYCSANSLEAAAGMSIKEFFPVLREGKSDNLNAIWQDYLKHLAFAMRNLNMIIDSPIIISGYLAPYLVPEDLNMLLHLINENNPFTLTADQLLVGTHGQYTPAIGAALHYINRFVHEGTAL
;
A
#
# COMPACT_ATOMS: atom_id res chain seq x y z
N MET A 1 -1.57 28.87 32.45
CA MET A 1 -0.40 28.23 31.85
C MET A 1 0.23 29.26 30.91
N LYS A 2 1.50 29.64 31.13
CA LYS A 2 2.22 30.56 30.22
C LYS A 2 2.51 29.79 28.95
N GLU A 3 2.07 30.26 27.78
CA GLU A 3 2.48 29.78 26.48
C GLU A 3 4.03 29.81 26.43
N LYS A 4 4.64 28.66 26.23
CA LYS A 4 6.10 28.58 25.93
C LYS A 4 6.29 29.26 24.58
N GLY A 5 6.88 30.45 24.58
CA GLY A 5 7.25 31.16 23.35
C GLY A 5 8.08 30.28 22.43
N VAL A 6 7.72 30.26 21.14
CA VAL A 6 8.44 29.50 20.10
C VAL A 6 9.88 30.06 20.03
N THR A 7 10.87 29.23 20.26
CA THR A 7 12.27 29.65 20.20
C THR A 7 12.72 29.86 18.75
N THR A 8 13.77 30.66 18.52
CA THR A 8 14.34 30.86 17.17
C THR A 8 14.78 29.53 16.51
N ILE A 9 15.21 28.56 17.29
CA ILE A 9 15.59 27.22 16.82
C ILE A 9 14.35 26.47 16.33
N THR A 10 13.26 26.51 17.12
CA THR A 10 11.96 25.88 16.74
C THR A 10 11.40 26.49 15.46
N LEU A 11 11.48 27.83 15.32
CA LEU A 11 11.02 28.52 14.10
C LEU A 11 11.85 28.12 12.86
N LYS A 12 13.17 27.97 13.00
CA LYS A 12 14.04 27.51 11.90
C LYS A 12 13.66 26.09 11.46
N LYS A 13 13.43 25.18 12.42
CA LYS A 13 13.01 23.81 12.14
C LYS A 13 11.65 23.80 11.40
N ILE A 14 10.64 24.49 11.92
CA ILE A 14 9.32 24.60 11.29
C ILE A 14 9.41 25.16 9.86
N ASN A 15 10.21 26.21 9.63
CA ASN A 15 10.37 26.79 8.31
C ASN A 15 11.05 25.82 7.34
N ARG A 16 12.03 25.08 7.81
CA ARG A 16 12.73 24.05 7.01
C ARG A 16 11.76 22.94 6.60
N GLU A 17 10.96 22.42 7.53
CA GLU A 17 9.94 21.41 7.28
C GLU A 17 8.90 21.92 6.26
N LYS A 18 8.40 23.14 6.43
CA LYS A 18 7.44 23.76 5.50
C LYS A 18 8.01 23.87 4.06
N VAL A 19 9.27 24.29 3.92
CA VAL A 19 9.93 24.39 2.61
C VAL A 19 10.10 23.01 2.00
N TYR A 20 10.53 22.01 2.76
CA TYR A 20 10.69 20.64 2.28
C TYR A 20 9.36 20.02 1.85
N GLN A 21 8.32 20.11 2.68
CA GLN A 21 6.98 19.60 2.36
C GLN A 21 6.37 20.29 1.13
N TYR A 22 6.61 21.59 0.96
CA TYR A 22 6.19 22.30 -0.24
C TYR A 22 6.87 21.74 -1.49
N ILE A 23 8.21 21.56 -1.47
CA ILE A 23 8.97 20.99 -2.59
C ILE A 23 8.48 19.55 -2.88
N TYR A 24 8.25 18.76 -1.84
CA TYR A 24 7.73 17.40 -1.95
C TYR A 24 6.39 17.36 -2.68
N ARG A 25 5.44 18.20 -2.29
CA ARG A 25 4.10 18.26 -2.86
C ARG A 25 4.10 18.73 -4.31
N GLU A 26 4.86 19.78 -4.61
CA GLU A 26 4.93 20.37 -5.96
C GLU A 26 5.81 19.55 -6.93
N LYS A 27 6.55 18.55 -6.42
CA LYS A 27 7.55 17.73 -7.13
C LYS A 27 8.68 18.55 -7.74
N GLN A 28 8.36 19.59 -8.47
CA GLN A 28 9.30 20.56 -9.06
C GLN A 28 8.83 21.97 -8.80
N THR A 29 9.73 22.83 -8.30
CA THR A 29 9.41 24.21 -7.98
C THR A 29 10.61 25.13 -8.18
N SER A 30 10.43 26.43 -8.01
CA SER A 30 11.49 27.44 -8.02
C SER A 30 11.54 28.20 -6.69
N LYS A 31 12.69 28.80 -6.40
CA LYS A 31 12.85 29.63 -5.21
C LYS A 31 11.82 30.75 -5.11
N LEU A 32 11.48 31.40 -6.24
CA LEU A 32 10.49 32.48 -6.26
C LEU A 32 9.09 31.95 -5.97
N GLN A 33 8.73 30.79 -6.51
CA GLN A 33 7.44 30.15 -6.22
C GLN A 33 7.31 29.83 -4.73
N ILE A 34 8.35 29.24 -4.11
CA ILE A 34 8.37 28.97 -2.66
C ILE A 34 8.15 30.24 -1.84
N VAL A 35 8.84 31.35 -2.23
CA VAL A 35 8.69 32.65 -1.56
C VAL A 35 7.25 33.16 -1.64
N GLN A 36 6.63 33.05 -2.82
CA GLN A 36 5.26 33.53 -3.06
C GLN A 36 4.22 32.69 -2.33
N ASP A 37 4.27 31.38 -2.47
CA ASP A 37 3.22 30.48 -1.99
C ASP A 37 3.30 30.27 -0.47
N LEU A 38 4.51 30.20 0.08
CA LEU A 38 4.68 30.10 1.54
C LEU A 38 4.71 31.47 2.25
N GLN A 39 4.67 32.58 1.50
CA GLN A 39 4.76 33.95 2.03
C GLN A 39 5.98 34.16 2.95
N MET A 40 7.12 33.54 2.59
CA MET A 40 8.36 33.61 3.35
C MET A 40 9.32 34.62 2.75
N GLY A 41 10.15 35.25 3.58
CA GLY A 41 11.21 36.14 3.12
C GLY A 41 12.24 35.41 2.26
N LEU A 42 12.74 36.05 1.19
CA LEU A 42 13.71 35.48 0.24
C LEU A 42 14.98 34.95 0.94
N SER A 43 15.47 35.65 1.97
CA SER A 43 16.64 35.23 2.76
C SER A 43 16.35 33.93 3.53
N THR A 44 15.17 33.83 4.13
CA THR A 44 14.72 32.66 4.89
C THR A 44 14.62 31.42 3.96
N VAL A 45 13.95 31.58 2.81
CA VAL A 45 13.86 30.50 1.81
C VAL A 45 15.24 30.09 1.33
N SER A 46 16.12 31.06 0.99
CA SER A 46 17.49 30.76 0.54
C SER A 46 18.30 29.97 1.58
N GLN A 47 18.21 30.34 2.87
CA GLN A 47 18.90 29.63 3.95
C GLN A 47 18.39 28.19 4.11
N ASN A 48 17.05 27.99 4.06
CA ASN A 48 16.47 26.66 4.18
C ASN A 48 16.84 25.78 2.96
N LEU A 49 16.78 26.32 1.74
CA LEU A 49 17.19 25.59 0.54
C LEU A 49 18.66 25.17 0.60
N ASN A 50 19.56 26.07 1.02
CA ASN A 50 20.97 25.71 1.15
C ASN A 50 21.21 24.63 2.21
N ALA A 51 20.50 24.69 3.34
CA ALA A 51 20.60 23.66 4.37
C ALA A 51 20.05 22.30 3.88
N LEU A 52 18.89 22.28 3.21
CA LEU A 52 18.30 21.06 2.64
C LEU A 52 19.20 20.44 1.56
N GLU A 53 19.84 21.27 0.73
CA GLU A 53 20.76 20.83 -0.30
C GLU A 53 22.10 20.29 0.30
N GLN A 54 22.64 20.93 1.34
CA GLN A 54 23.81 20.44 2.07
C GLN A 54 23.58 19.08 2.73
N ASP A 55 22.34 18.84 3.20
CA ASP A 55 21.94 17.54 3.78
C ASP A 55 21.52 16.52 2.71
N GLY A 56 21.64 16.87 1.42
CA GLY A 56 21.31 15.98 0.29
C GLY A 56 19.81 15.70 0.12
N LEU A 57 18.93 16.44 0.79
CA LEU A 57 17.49 16.21 0.75
C LEU A 57 16.82 16.78 -0.50
N ILE A 58 17.41 17.80 -1.10
CA ILE A 58 16.98 18.42 -2.35
C ILE A 58 18.16 18.55 -3.32
N CYS A 59 17.83 18.65 -4.60
CA CYS A 59 18.80 19.01 -5.62
C CYS A 59 18.24 20.13 -6.52
N ARG A 60 19.15 20.76 -7.23
CA ARG A 60 18.83 21.75 -8.26
C ARG A 60 19.21 21.16 -9.61
N ASP A 61 18.21 20.80 -10.40
CA ASP A 61 18.43 20.14 -11.68
C ASP A 61 17.60 20.80 -12.79
N GLY A 62 18.32 21.37 -13.76
CA GLY A 62 17.71 22.05 -14.91
C GLY A 62 17.12 23.42 -14.62
N TYR A 63 16.40 23.93 -15.60
CA TYR A 63 15.74 25.24 -15.58
C TYR A 63 14.36 25.14 -16.20
N PHE A 64 13.39 25.86 -15.64
CA PHE A 64 12.08 26.03 -16.27
C PHE A 64 12.20 26.75 -17.62
N GLU A 65 11.25 26.50 -18.51
CA GLU A 65 11.15 27.26 -19.77
C GLU A 65 10.96 28.75 -19.50
N SER A 66 11.65 29.59 -20.29
CA SER A 66 11.62 31.04 -20.07
C SER A 66 10.41 31.66 -20.73
N THR A 67 9.67 32.45 -19.99
CA THR A 67 8.57 33.31 -20.50
C THR A 67 9.02 34.74 -20.76
N GLY A 68 10.34 35.03 -20.93
CA GLY A 68 10.87 36.33 -21.26
C GLY A 68 11.81 36.95 -20.20
N GLY A 69 12.27 36.17 -19.19
CA GLY A 69 13.20 36.61 -18.16
C GLY A 69 14.33 35.61 -17.91
N ARG A 70 15.13 35.83 -16.83
CA ARG A 70 16.14 34.84 -16.38
C ARG A 70 15.45 33.52 -16.01
N LYS A 71 15.90 32.43 -16.65
CA LYS A 71 15.36 31.09 -16.38
C LYS A 71 15.46 30.75 -14.87
N ALA A 72 14.34 30.34 -14.29
CA ALA A 72 14.29 29.89 -12.91
C ALA A 72 14.87 28.47 -12.81
N GLN A 73 15.73 28.23 -11.82
CA GLN A 73 16.31 26.92 -11.56
C GLN A 73 15.25 26.00 -10.95
N VAL A 74 15.16 24.76 -11.43
CA VAL A 74 14.28 23.72 -10.88
C VAL A 74 14.88 23.22 -9.57
N ILE A 75 14.04 23.13 -8.55
CA ILE A 75 14.34 22.57 -7.22
C ILE A 75 13.41 21.39 -7.04
N GLN A 76 13.96 20.24 -6.67
CA GLN A 76 13.22 19.00 -6.42
C GLN A 76 13.86 18.22 -5.27
N ILE A 77 13.11 17.28 -4.65
CA ILE A 77 13.68 16.40 -3.64
C ILE A 77 14.59 15.35 -4.27
N VAL A 78 15.54 14.84 -3.50
CA VAL A 78 16.31 13.63 -3.83
C VAL A 78 15.48 12.45 -3.34
N THR A 79 14.78 11.78 -4.25
CA THR A 79 13.73 10.81 -3.93
C THR A 79 14.24 9.57 -3.21
N ASP A 80 15.48 9.22 -3.45
CA ASP A 80 16.14 8.02 -2.94
C ASP A 80 17.16 8.28 -1.83
N VAL A 81 17.25 9.52 -1.30
CA VAL A 81 18.14 9.87 -0.17
C VAL A 81 17.82 9.06 1.08
N LYS A 82 16.57 8.70 1.26
CA LYS A 82 16.08 7.73 2.24
C LYS A 82 15.14 6.75 1.55
N ILE A 83 15.15 5.52 2.00
CA ILE A 83 14.31 4.43 1.49
C ILE A 83 13.70 3.64 2.66
N ALA A 84 12.58 3.00 2.43
CA ALA A 84 11.99 2.06 3.37
C ALA A 84 11.89 0.68 2.73
N ILE A 85 12.03 -0.36 3.54
CA ILE A 85 11.84 -1.74 3.12
C ILE A 85 10.48 -2.22 3.59
N GLY A 86 9.70 -2.77 2.67
CA GLY A 86 8.43 -3.40 2.96
C GLY A 86 8.46 -4.89 2.69
N ILE A 87 7.87 -5.66 3.59
CA ILE A 87 7.75 -7.12 3.53
C ILE A 87 6.27 -7.48 3.48
N GLY A 88 5.87 -8.32 2.53
CA GLY A 88 4.55 -8.95 2.50
C GLY A 88 4.68 -10.43 2.80
N LEU A 89 4.36 -10.85 4.04
CA LEU A 89 4.48 -12.25 4.47
C LEU A 89 3.30 -13.08 3.98
N LEU A 90 3.60 -14.21 3.39
CA LEU A 90 2.67 -15.25 2.97
C LEU A 90 3.09 -16.61 3.55
N LYS A 91 2.21 -17.60 3.49
CA LYS A 91 2.46 -18.92 4.09
C LYS A 91 3.75 -19.60 3.61
N ASN A 92 4.08 -19.50 2.32
CA ASN A 92 5.21 -20.25 1.72
C ASN A 92 6.33 -19.36 1.18
N MET A 93 6.18 -18.04 1.26
CA MET A 93 7.12 -17.08 0.70
C MET A 93 6.88 -15.69 1.31
N PHE A 94 7.76 -14.77 1.03
CA PHE A 94 7.48 -13.36 1.26
C PHE A 94 7.87 -12.52 0.04
N HIS A 95 7.17 -11.41 -0.12
CA HIS A 95 7.51 -10.35 -1.06
C HIS A 95 8.30 -9.27 -0.34
N ILE A 96 9.32 -8.73 -0.98
CA ILE A 96 10.12 -7.63 -0.47
C ILE A 96 10.15 -6.49 -1.49
N ALA A 97 10.05 -5.26 -1.02
CA ALA A 97 10.16 -4.07 -1.84
C ALA A 97 11.00 -3.00 -1.14
N ALA A 98 11.87 -2.34 -1.90
CA ALA A 98 12.52 -1.10 -1.50
C ALA A 98 11.76 0.08 -2.12
N VAL A 99 11.38 1.06 -1.30
CA VAL A 99 10.48 2.14 -1.68
C VAL A 99 11.13 3.48 -1.40
N ASN A 100 11.09 4.38 -2.37
CA ASN A 100 11.63 5.74 -2.27
C ASN A 100 10.65 6.70 -1.56
N LEU A 101 11.07 7.96 -1.39
CA LEU A 101 10.26 8.97 -0.69
C LEU A 101 8.94 9.32 -1.39
N TYR A 102 8.77 9.03 -2.67
CA TYR A 102 7.49 9.20 -3.38
C TYR A 102 6.57 7.97 -3.33
N GLY A 103 7.00 6.90 -2.64
CA GLY A 103 6.22 5.66 -2.59
C GLY A 103 6.46 4.75 -3.79
N GLU A 104 7.43 5.07 -4.65
CA GLU A 104 7.74 4.28 -5.84
C GLU A 104 8.66 3.11 -5.48
N ALA A 105 8.33 1.91 -5.97
CA ALA A 105 9.14 0.72 -5.79
C ALA A 105 10.41 0.79 -6.66
N MET A 106 11.58 0.85 -6.00
CA MET A 106 12.90 0.88 -6.65
C MET A 106 13.40 -0.53 -7.01
N ALA A 107 13.09 -1.49 -6.16
CA ALA A 107 13.40 -2.90 -6.37
C ALA A 107 12.34 -3.76 -5.68
N MET A 108 12.05 -4.91 -6.25
CA MET A 108 11.12 -5.90 -5.72
C MET A 108 11.67 -7.31 -5.95
N ASP A 109 11.40 -8.22 -5.02
CA ASP A 109 11.75 -9.63 -5.15
C ASP A 109 10.72 -10.51 -4.42
N THR A 110 10.72 -11.81 -4.76
CA THR A 110 9.91 -12.83 -4.08
C THR A 110 10.83 -13.92 -3.61
N ILE A 111 10.82 -14.20 -2.32
CA ILE A 111 11.72 -15.15 -1.67
C ILE A 111 10.89 -16.29 -1.10
N ALA A 112 11.18 -17.52 -1.56
CA ALA A 112 10.58 -18.74 -1.04
C ALA A 112 11.14 -19.00 0.36
N LEU A 113 10.29 -18.87 1.39
CA LEU A 113 10.61 -19.14 2.78
C LEU A 113 9.29 -19.51 3.49
N PRO A 114 8.99 -20.81 3.66
CA PRO A 114 7.79 -21.24 4.37
C PRO A 114 7.78 -20.69 5.81
N TYR A 115 6.65 -20.11 6.18
CA TYR A 115 6.51 -19.52 7.49
C TYR A 115 6.51 -20.60 8.59
N GLU A 116 7.36 -20.40 9.56
CA GLU A 116 7.39 -21.12 10.83
C GLU A 116 7.59 -20.12 11.97
N ASN A 117 6.87 -20.28 13.08
CA ASN A 117 7.06 -19.40 14.24
C ASN A 117 8.26 -19.84 15.08
N THR A 118 9.47 -19.78 14.48
CA THR A 118 10.73 -20.24 15.08
C THR A 118 11.81 -19.16 15.01
N ALA A 119 12.79 -19.24 15.89
CA ALA A 119 13.94 -18.33 15.91
C ALA A 119 14.75 -18.40 14.61
N GLU A 120 14.84 -19.59 14.01
CA GLU A 120 15.54 -19.88 12.76
C GLU A 120 14.86 -19.17 11.58
N TYR A 121 13.53 -19.23 11.49
CA TYR A 121 12.76 -18.52 10.45
C TYR A 121 13.04 -17.02 10.47
N TYR A 122 12.94 -16.39 11.65
CA TYR A 122 13.18 -14.94 11.75
C TYR A 122 14.64 -14.56 11.48
N ALA A 123 15.58 -15.43 11.80
CA ALA A 123 17.00 -15.22 11.46
C ALA A 123 17.22 -15.31 9.94
N GLU A 124 16.61 -16.28 9.27
CA GLU A 124 16.72 -16.45 7.82
C GLU A 124 16.01 -15.31 7.07
N LEU A 125 14.84 -14.87 7.56
CA LEU A 125 14.16 -13.69 7.02
C LEU A 125 15.08 -12.45 7.08
N ALA A 126 15.70 -12.18 8.24
CA ALA A 126 16.60 -11.06 8.41
C ALA A 126 17.82 -11.16 7.47
N GLN A 127 18.41 -12.34 7.30
CA GLN A 127 19.50 -12.56 6.33
C GLN A 127 19.06 -12.28 4.88
N ASN A 128 17.85 -12.67 4.51
CA ASN A 128 17.35 -12.42 3.16
C ASN A 128 17.07 -10.92 2.92
N ILE A 129 16.64 -10.18 3.94
CA ILE A 129 16.51 -8.72 3.88
C ILE A 129 17.89 -8.09 3.63
N GLU A 130 18.92 -8.48 4.39
CA GLU A 130 20.29 -7.97 4.20
C GLU A 130 20.84 -8.32 2.79
N LYS A 131 20.63 -9.56 2.31
CA LYS A 131 20.99 -9.94 0.94
C LYS A 131 20.29 -9.10 -0.12
N PHE A 132 19.03 -8.75 0.09
CA PHE A 132 18.28 -7.87 -0.82
C PHE A 132 18.86 -6.47 -0.83
N ILE A 133 19.20 -5.91 0.34
CA ILE A 133 19.85 -4.60 0.49
C ILE A 133 21.20 -4.58 -0.23
N ASP A 134 22.04 -5.60 0.01
CA ASP A 134 23.37 -5.73 -0.60
C ASP A 134 23.30 -5.92 -2.13
N LYS A 135 22.38 -6.80 -2.59
CA LYS A 135 22.15 -7.07 -4.04
C LYS A 135 21.82 -5.79 -4.82
N ASN A 136 21.08 -4.88 -4.19
CA ASN A 136 20.63 -3.63 -4.82
C ASN A 136 21.58 -2.44 -4.52
N GLY A 137 22.66 -2.64 -3.76
CA GLY A 137 23.66 -1.63 -3.46
C GLY A 137 23.13 -0.50 -2.58
N TYR A 138 22.14 -0.75 -1.74
CA TYR A 138 21.59 0.28 -0.86
C TYR A 138 22.50 0.51 0.34
N ASP A 139 22.82 1.78 0.61
CA ASP A 139 23.51 2.18 1.81
C ASP A 139 22.58 2.01 3.03
N ARG A 140 23.09 1.34 4.07
CA ARG A 140 22.34 1.04 5.29
C ARG A 140 21.86 2.29 6.03
N ASP A 141 22.65 3.37 5.99
CA ASP A 141 22.28 4.64 6.61
C ASP A 141 21.09 5.33 5.92
N ARG A 142 20.74 4.91 4.71
CA ARG A 142 19.56 5.40 3.97
C ARG A 142 18.28 4.65 4.33
N ILE A 143 18.37 3.49 5.01
CA ILE A 143 17.20 2.67 5.39
C ILE A 143 16.48 3.31 6.58
N LEU A 144 15.24 3.74 6.37
CA LEU A 144 14.39 4.31 7.42
C LEU A 144 13.86 3.25 8.38
N GLY A 145 13.59 2.05 7.88
CA GLY A 145 13.05 0.94 8.64
C GLY A 145 12.50 -0.16 7.74
N VAL A 146 12.08 -1.25 8.37
CA VAL A 146 11.47 -2.43 7.75
C VAL A 146 10.05 -2.60 8.28
N SER A 147 9.05 -2.49 7.40
CA SER A 147 7.65 -2.75 7.75
C SER A 147 7.21 -4.10 7.23
N ILE A 148 6.50 -4.84 8.07
CA ILE A 148 6.07 -6.20 7.80
C ILE A 148 4.53 -6.22 7.71
N ALA A 149 4.00 -6.42 6.50
CA ALA A 149 2.60 -6.73 6.27
C ALA A 149 2.39 -8.24 6.37
N THR A 150 1.43 -8.67 7.18
CA THR A 150 1.12 -10.09 7.38
C THR A 150 -0.39 -10.34 7.39
N GLN A 151 -0.77 -11.55 7.00
CA GLN A 151 -2.15 -12.02 7.13
C GLN A 151 -2.43 -12.31 8.61
N GLY A 152 -3.50 -11.71 9.13
CA GLY A 152 -3.92 -11.84 10.51
C GLY A 152 -4.20 -10.50 11.19
N ILE A 153 -4.98 -10.54 12.24
CA ILE A 153 -5.38 -9.34 12.99
C ILE A 153 -4.24 -8.91 13.90
N ILE A 154 -3.82 -7.67 13.78
CA ILE A 154 -2.76 -7.07 14.59
C ILE A 154 -3.37 -6.44 15.86
N SER A 155 -2.69 -6.58 16.99
CA SER A 155 -3.06 -5.90 18.24
C SER A 155 -3.10 -4.37 18.08
N PRO A 156 -3.93 -3.64 18.81
CA PRO A 156 -4.05 -2.18 18.69
C PRO A 156 -2.74 -1.41 18.91
N ASP A 157 -1.81 -1.97 19.69
CA ASP A 157 -0.48 -1.43 19.92
C ASP A 157 0.57 -1.83 18.87
N GLY A 158 0.17 -2.64 17.87
CA GLY A 158 1.06 -3.10 16.80
C GLY A 158 2.08 -4.14 17.24
N SER A 159 1.98 -4.70 18.46
CA SER A 159 3.02 -5.53 19.04
C SER A 159 2.96 -7.00 18.64
N ALA A 160 1.79 -7.50 18.24
CA ALA A 160 1.59 -8.91 17.94
C ALA A 160 0.40 -9.19 17.01
N VAL A 161 0.40 -10.36 16.39
CA VAL A 161 -0.77 -10.95 15.71
C VAL A 161 -1.65 -11.61 16.75
N THR A 162 -2.89 -11.14 16.90
CA THR A 162 -3.87 -11.66 17.86
C THR A 162 -4.70 -12.82 17.30
N TYR A 163 -4.87 -12.86 15.98
CA TYR A 163 -5.54 -13.94 15.28
C TYR A 163 -4.94 -14.13 13.89
N GLY A 164 -4.45 -15.33 13.57
CA GLY A 164 -3.77 -15.64 12.31
C GLY A 164 -4.08 -17.06 11.83
N ALA A 165 -5.31 -17.27 11.32
CA ALA A 165 -5.79 -18.59 10.90
C ALA A 165 -5.10 -19.13 9.63
N ILE A 166 -4.82 -18.26 8.65
CA ILE A 166 -4.29 -18.66 7.34
C ILE A 166 -2.85 -19.16 7.45
N MET A 167 -2.01 -18.39 8.13
CA MET A 167 -0.58 -18.67 8.28
C MET A 167 -0.26 -19.46 9.56
N HIS A 168 -1.23 -19.65 10.45
CA HIS A 168 -1.01 -20.17 11.82
C HIS A 168 0.00 -19.31 12.61
N ASN A 169 -0.07 -17.99 12.40
CA ASN A 169 0.85 -17.00 12.96
C ASN A 169 0.27 -16.24 14.17
N THR A 170 -0.77 -16.77 14.81
CA THR A 170 -1.24 -16.26 16.10
C THR A 170 -0.06 -16.23 17.08
N GLU A 171 0.07 -15.14 17.84
CA GLU A 171 1.19 -14.86 18.75
C GLU A 171 2.54 -14.50 18.07
N MET A 172 2.62 -14.35 16.75
CA MET A 172 3.75 -13.69 16.10
C MET A 172 3.96 -12.31 16.72
N LYS A 173 5.17 -11.97 17.14
CA LYS A 173 5.45 -10.71 17.84
C LYS A 173 6.39 -9.83 17.06
N LEU A 174 6.17 -8.52 17.14
CA LEU A 174 7.09 -7.54 16.57
C LEU A 174 8.53 -7.70 17.12
N SER A 175 8.67 -8.13 18.40
CA SER A 175 9.96 -8.40 19.02
C SER A 175 10.78 -9.51 18.34
N ASP A 176 10.13 -10.45 17.66
CA ASP A 176 10.80 -11.54 16.95
C ASP A 176 11.59 -11.00 15.74
N PHE A 177 11.09 -9.93 15.13
CA PHE A 177 11.75 -9.19 14.04
C PHE A 177 12.81 -8.23 14.58
N THR A 178 12.44 -7.36 15.55
CA THR A 178 13.35 -6.31 16.06
C THR A 178 14.59 -6.86 16.75
N SER A 179 14.56 -8.11 17.21
CA SER A 179 15.75 -8.76 17.81
C SER A 179 16.78 -9.20 16.77
N ARG A 180 16.46 -9.20 15.47
CA ARG A 180 17.30 -9.74 14.38
C ARG A 180 17.51 -8.77 13.24
N ILE A 181 16.56 -7.90 12.98
CA ILE A 181 16.63 -6.88 11.94
C ILE A 181 17.25 -5.60 12.55
N PRO A 182 18.38 -5.08 12.03
CA PRO A 182 19.08 -3.95 12.65
C PRO A 182 18.44 -2.58 12.38
N TYR A 183 17.23 -2.57 11.82
CA TYR A 183 16.45 -1.37 11.51
C TYR A 183 15.21 -1.30 12.38
N PRO A 184 14.61 -0.11 12.57
CA PRO A 184 13.27 -0.01 13.15
C PRO A 184 12.28 -0.91 12.41
N CYS A 185 11.44 -1.66 13.14
CA CYS A 185 10.44 -2.54 12.54
C CYS A 185 9.04 -2.08 12.90
N HIS A 186 8.10 -2.33 11.98
CA HIS A 186 6.67 -2.11 12.15
C HIS A 186 5.89 -3.33 11.65
N LEU A 187 4.80 -3.69 12.33
CA LEU A 187 3.92 -4.80 11.96
C LEU A 187 2.54 -4.26 11.58
N GLU A 188 2.03 -4.64 10.42
CA GLU A 188 0.77 -4.17 9.88
C GLU A 188 -0.03 -5.32 9.25
N HIS A 189 -1.36 -5.17 9.16
CA HIS A 189 -2.21 -6.09 8.43
C HIS A 189 -2.05 -5.88 6.91
N ASP A 190 -1.93 -6.95 6.12
CA ASP A 190 -1.65 -6.89 4.69
C ASP A 190 -2.67 -6.08 3.88
N SER A 191 -3.96 -6.27 4.15
CA SER A 191 -5.03 -5.54 3.45
C SER A 191 -5.04 -4.05 3.79
N LYS A 192 -4.64 -3.70 5.02
CA LYS A 192 -4.51 -2.29 5.43
C LYS A 192 -3.31 -1.64 4.80
N SER A 193 -2.18 -2.37 4.75
CA SER A 193 -1.00 -1.92 4.00
C SER A 193 -1.33 -1.69 2.52
N ALA A 194 -2.09 -2.60 1.90
CA ALA A 194 -2.57 -2.42 0.53
C ALA A 194 -3.42 -1.16 0.37
N ALA A 195 -4.35 -0.93 1.30
CA ALA A 195 -5.20 0.27 1.27
C ALA A 195 -4.41 1.57 1.48
N TYR A 196 -3.33 1.55 2.28
CA TYR A 196 -2.42 2.69 2.41
C TYR A 196 -1.74 3.02 1.08
N LEU A 197 -1.33 2.01 0.31
CA LEU A 197 -0.75 2.25 -1.02
C LEU A 197 -1.78 2.84 -1.98
N GLU A 198 -3.00 2.32 -1.98
CA GLU A 198 -4.06 2.86 -2.85
C GLU A 198 -4.41 4.29 -2.48
N LEU A 199 -4.51 4.61 -1.19
CA LEU A 199 -4.73 5.97 -0.71
C LEU A 199 -3.56 6.92 -1.08
N TRP A 200 -2.33 6.41 -1.05
CA TRP A 200 -1.14 7.17 -1.46
C TRP A 200 -1.15 7.52 -2.94
N ASN A 201 -1.59 6.58 -3.78
CA ASN A 201 -1.69 6.75 -5.22
C ASN A 201 -2.88 7.63 -5.65
N HIS A 202 -3.91 7.70 -4.81
CA HIS A 202 -5.16 8.44 -5.03
C HIS A 202 -5.42 9.43 -3.89
N PHE A 203 -4.51 10.39 -3.71
CA PHE A 203 -4.52 11.33 -2.58
C PHE A 203 -5.77 12.23 -2.51
N ASP A 204 -6.55 12.34 -3.57
CA ASP A 204 -7.80 13.06 -3.67
C ASP A 204 -9.03 12.24 -3.23
N LEU A 205 -8.87 10.93 -3.03
CA LEU A 205 -9.92 10.06 -2.50
C LEU A 205 -10.12 10.31 -1.00
N ASN A 206 -11.36 10.65 -0.62
CA ASN A 206 -11.75 10.78 0.78
C ASN A 206 -12.17 9.44 1.37
N ASP A 207 -13.00 8.71 0.64
CA ASP A 207 -13.58 7.44 1.05
C ASP A 207 -13.44 6.41 -0.09
N ALA A 208 -13.22 5.13 0.25
CA ALA A 208 -13.19 4.03 -0.71
C ALA A 208 -13.34 2.67 0.00
N VAL A 209 -13.78 1.66 -0.75
CA VAL A 209 -13.66 0.26 -0.34
C VAL A 209 -12.59 -0.41 -1.19
N VAL A 210 -11.59 -1.02 -0.55
CA VAL A 210 -10.51 -1.74 -1.23
C VAL A 210 -10.77 -3.24 -1.16
N PHE A 211 -10.83 -3.88 -2.33
CA PHE A 211 -10.85 -5.34 -2.50
C PHE A 211 -9.44 -5.80 -2.85
N LEU A 212 -8.78 -6.47 -1.93
CA LEU A 212 -7.46 -7.07 -2.14
C LEU A 212 -7.63 -8.48 -2.69
N LEU A 213 -7.69 -8.61 -4.03
CA LEU A 213 -7.81 -9.88 -4.73
C LEU A 213 -6.45 -10.60 -4.74
N ASN A 214 -6.15 -11.24 -3.63
CA ASN A 214 -4.87 -11.92 -3.42
C ASN A 214 -5.09 -13.44 -3.32
N ARG A 215 -4.04 -14.22 -2.96
CA ARG A 215 -4.16 -15.68 -2.76
C ARG A 215 -5.27 -16.01 -1.79
N ASN A 216 -5.32 -15.33 -0.65
CA ASN A 216 -6.52 -15.19 0.16
C ASN A 216 -7.07 -13.78 -0.05
N LEU A 217 -8.38 -13.67 -0.14
CA LEU A 217 -9.05 -12.39 -0.29
C LEU A 217 -8.83 -11.55 0.96
N GLY A 218 -8.76 -10.26 0.80
CA GLY A 218 -8.76 -9.33 1.90
C GLY A 218 -9.47 -8.05 1.52
N GLY A 219 -9.60 -7.15 2.47
CA GLY A 219 -10.15 -5.84 2.19
C GLY A 219 -9.87 -4.80 3.24
N ALA A 220 -10.18 -3.58 2.89
CA ALA A 220 -10.09 -2.43 3.79
C ALA A 220 -11.12 -1.37 3.40
N VAL A 221 -11.46 -0.53 4.37
CA VAL A 221 -12.30 0.64 4.16
C VAL A 221 -11.45 1.88 4.42
N ILE A 222 -11.48 2.82 3.49
CA ILE A 222 -10.92 4.15 3.63
C ILE A 222 -12.08 5.09 3.98
N MET A 223 -11.92 5.89 5.02
CA MET A 223 -12.91 6.89 5.46
C MET A 223 -12.19 8.16 5.92
N ASN A 224 -12.66 9.31 5.44
CA ASN A 224 -12.07 10.61 5.77
C ASN A 224 -10.54 10.64 5.51
N HIS A 225 -10.12 10.11 4.37
CA HIS A 225 -8.71 10.04 3.96
C HIS A 225 -7.82 9.21 4.90
N HIS A 226 -8.40 8.24 5.62
CA HIS A 226 -7.68 7.32 6.51
C HIS A 226 -8.14 5.88 6.32
N VAL A 227 -7.23 4.93 6.41
CA VAL A 227 -7.57 3.51 6.48
C VAL A 227 -8.28 3.23 7.81
N HIS A 228 -9.56 2.89 7.72
CA HIS A 228 -10.42 2.70 8.89
C HIS A 228 -10.10 1.39 9.62
N GLN A 229 -9.72 1.49 10.89
CA GLN A 229 -9.31 0.32 11.69
C GLN A 229 -10.50 -0.41 12.34
N GLY A 230 -11.60 0.32 12.61
CA GLY A 230 -12.69 -0.17 13.46
C GLY A 230 -12.29 -0.22 14.94
N SER A 231 -13.28 -0.30 15.82
CA SER A 231 -13.05 -0.32 17.28
C SER A 231 -12.30 -1.57 17.77
N PHE A 232 -12.35 -2.66 17.02
CA PHE A 232 -11.73 -3.95 17.36
C PHE A 232 -10.73 -4.40 16.29
N MET A 233 -10.23 -3.51 15.44
CA MET A 233 -9.29 -3.78 14.35
C MET A 233 -9.84 -4.68 13.23
N HIS A 234 -11.15 -4.97 13.20
CA HIS A 234 -11.79 -5.89 12.25
C HIS A 234 -12.43 -5.19 11.04
N SER A 235 -12.31 -3.86 10.92
CA SER A 235 -12.90 -3.15 9.78
C SER A 235 -12.28 -3.61 8.47
N GLY A 236 -13.13 -3.84 7.48
CA GLY A 236 -12.71 -4.24 6.14
C GLY A 236 -12.48 -5.75 5.95
N ALA A 237 -12.87 -6.61 6.90
CA ALA A 237 -12.81 -8.07 6.77
C ALA A 237 -13.88 -8.59 5.78
N ILE A 238 -13.84 -8.09 4.52
CA ILE A 238 -14.82 -8.37 3.48
C ILE A 238 -14.77 -9.83 3.01
N GLU A 239 -13.64 -10.49 3.17
CA GLU A 239 -13.41 -11.90 2.86
C GLU A 239 -14.37 -12.82 3.60
N HIS A 240 -14.82 -12.41 4.79
CA HIS A 240 -15.77 -13.16 5.62
C HIS A 240 -17.24 -12.74 5.46
N MET A 241 -17.54 -11.81 4.54
CA MET A 241 -18.91 -11.48 4.20
C MET A 241 -19.58 -12.71 3.57
N CYS A 242 -20.65 -13.21 4.21
CA CYS A 242 -21.43 -14.33 3.71
C CYS A 242 -22.27 -13.88 2.51
N ILE A 243 -22.01 -14.45 1.34
CA ILE A 243 -22.76 -14.19 0.10
C ILE A 243 -23.72 -15.32 -0.26
N ASP A 244 -23.52 -16.52 0.30
CA ASP A 244 -24.41 -17.66 0.20
C ASP A 244 -24.37 -18.50 1.49
N PRO A 245 -25.41 -18.46 2.35
CA PRO A 245 -25.41 -19.21 3.61
C PRO A 245 -25.27 -20.72 3.46
N ASN A 246 -25.57 -21.28 2.26
CA ASN A 246 -25.45 -22.69 1.95
C ASN A 246 -24.17 -23.02 1.17
N GLY A 247 -23.29 -22.05 0.98
CA GLY A 247 -22.08 -22.16 0.20
C GLY A 247 -20.96 -22.96 0.89
N PRO A 248 -19.76 -23.00 0.28
CA PRO A 248 -18.62 -23.76 0.79
C PRO A 248 -18.18 -23.33 2.18
N LEU A 249 -17.57 -24.26 2.92
CA LEU A 249 -16.96 -24.00 4.23
C LEU A 249 -15.71 -23.11 4.07
N CYS A 250 -15.69 -21.98 4.76
CA CYS A 250 -14.53 -21.07 4.84
C CYS A 250 -13.58 -21.51 5.96
N TYR A 251 -12.31 -21.15 5.83
CA TYR A 251 -11.31 -21.39 6.89
C TYR A 251 -11.65 -20.75 8.25
N CYS A 252 -12.51 -19.71 8.25
CA CYS A 252 -13.00 -19.11 9.50
C CYS A 252 -14.05 -19.95 10.23
N GLY A 253 -14.50 -21.07 9.65
CA GLY A 253 -15.54 -21.95 10.18
C GLY A 253 -16.97 -21.60 9.77
N SER A 254 -17.18 -20.49 9.07
CA SER A 254 -18.49 -20.10 8.50
C SER A 254 -18.67 -20.63 7.08
N HIS A 255 -19.92 -20.68 6.60
CA HIS A 255 -20.24 -21.06 5.24
C HIS A 255 -20.47 -19.87 4.33
N GLY A 256 -20.08 -20.01 3.04
CA GLY A 256 -20.40 -19.08 1.97
C GLY A 256 -19.76 -17.69 2.08
N CYS A 257 -18.62 -17.59 2.74
CA CYS A 257 -17.82 -16.38 2.77
C CYS A 257 -17.30 -16.02 1.38
N LEU A 258 -17.19 -14.74 1.06
CA LEU A 258 -16.66 -14.25 -0.22
C LEU A 258 -15.28 -14.83 -0.57
N GLU A 259 -14.43 -15.09 0.44
CA GLU A 259 -13.16 -15.80 0.31
C GLU A 259 -13.26 -17.08 -0.52
N THR A 260 -14.30 -17.88 -0.29
CA THR A 260 -14.46 -19.19 -0.94
C THR A 260 -14.83 -19.10 -2.42
N TYR A 261 -15.19 -17.90 -2.90
CA TYR A 261 -15.58 -17.63 -4.29
C TYR A 261 -14.58 -16.73 -5.02
N CYS A 262 -14.00 -15.75 -4.32
CA CYS A 262 -13.27 -14.65 -4.94
C CYS A 262 -11.80 -14.53 -4.52
N SER A 263 -11.24 -15.51 -3.81
CA SER A 263 -9.78 -15.57 -3.64
C SER A 263 -9.08 -16.14 -4.89
N ALA A 264 -7.79 -15.84 -5.09
CA ALA A 264 -7.04 -16.47 -6.18
C ALA A 264 -6.91 -17.98 -5.96
N ASN A 265 -6.83 -18.45 -4.70
CA ASN A 265 -6.81 -19.87 -4.38
C ASN A 265 -8.13 -20.56 -4.79
N SER A 266 -9.29 -19.92 -4.59
CA SER A 266 -10.58 -20.47 -5.02
C SER A 266 -10.69 -20.56 -6.56
N LEU A 267 -10.17 -19.55 -7.26
CA LEU A 267 -10.12 -19.55 -8.73
C LEU A 267 -9.18 -20.65 -9.27
N GLU A 268 -7.97 -20.81 -8.70
CA GLU A 268 -7.04 -21.90 -9.06
C GLU A 268 -7.67 -23.28 -8.80
N ALA A 269 -8.36 -23.45 -7.68
CA ALA A 269 -9.05 -24.71 -7.36
C ALA A 269 -10.19 -25.02 -8.34
N ALA A 270 -11.00 -24.02 -8.71
CA ALA A 270 -12.10 -24.20 -9.68
C ALA A 270 -11.57 -24.48 -11.09
N ALA A 271 -10.48 -23.83 -11.49
CA ALA A 271 -9.91 -23.98 -12.83
C ALA A 271 -8.98 -25.20 -12.96
N GLY A 272 -8.45 -25.76 -11.86
CA GLY A 272 -7.47 -26.85 -11.85
C GLY A 272 -6.10 -26.45 -12.40
N MET A 273 -5.78 -25.14 -12.43
CA MET A 273 -4.51 -24.59 -12.92
C MET A 273 -4.13 -23.32 -12.19
N SER A 274 -2.87 -22.91 -12.31
CA SER A 274 -2.36 -21.69 -11.70
C SER A 274 -2.93 -20.42 -12.37
N ILE A 275 -2.99 -19.29 -11.63
CA ILE A 275 -3.40 -17.99 -12.18
C ILE A 275 -2.56 -17.59 -13.40
N LYS A 276 -1.26 -17.90 -13.38
CA LYS A 276 -0.35 -17.60 -14.49
C LYS A 276 -0.69 -18.35 -15.77
N GLU A 277 -1.27 -19.55 -15.66
CA GLU A 277 -1.74 -20.37 -16.78
C GLU A 277 -3.18 -20.03 -17.15
N PHE A 278 -4.03 -19.75 -16.16
CA PHE A 278 -5.45 -19.49 -16.33
C PHE A 278 -5.74 -18.32 -17.27
N PHE A 279 -5.21 -17.14 -16.97
CA PHE A 279 -5.53 -15.95 -17.76
C PHE A 279 -5.08 -15.99 -19.22
N PRO A 280 -3.86 -16.46 -19.56
CA PRO A 280 -3.49 -16.65 -20.97
C PRO A 280 -4.47 -17.56 -21.73
N VAL A 281 -4.83 -18.71 -21.15
CA VAL A 281 -5.77 -19.66 -21.81
C VAL A 281 -7.20 -19.06 -21.87
N LEU A 282 -7.65 -18.39 -20.84
CA LEU A 282 -8.92 -17.67 -20.82
C LEU A 282 -9.00 -16.64 -21.97
N ARG A 283 -7.94 -15.84 -22.16
CA ARG A 283 -7.88 -14.80 -23.20
C ARG A 283 -7.82 -15.35 -24.63
N GLU A 284 -7.47 -16.62 -24.83
CA GLU A 284 -7.61 -17.28 -26.13
C GLU A 284 -9.09 -17.49 -26.52
N GLY A 285 -10.02 -17.47 -25.54
CA GLY A 285 -11.45 -17.62 -25.79
C GLY A 285 -11.90 -19.00 -26.26
N LYS A 286 -11.04 -20.02 -26.11
CA LYS A 286 -11.28 -21.37 -26.64
C LYS A 286 -11.86 -22.37 -25.64
N SER A 287 -12.05 -21.97 -24.38
CA SER A 287 -12.52 -22.84 -23.30
C SER A 287 -13.80 -22.28 -22.68
N ASP A 288 -14.93 -22.88 -23.05
CA ASP A 288 -16.22 -22.54 -22.47
C ASP A 288 -16.25 -22.74 -20.95
N ASN A 289 -15.54 -23.76 -20.45
CA ASN A 289 -15.45 -24.06 -19.03
C ASN A 289 -14.71 -22.93 -18.27
N LEU A 290 -13.57 -22.47 -18.76
CA LEU A 290 -12.84 -21.37 -18.10
C LEU A 290 -13.60 -20.05 -18.19
N ASN A 291 -14.28 -19.81 -19.30
CA ASN A 291 -15.19 -18.65 -19.44
C ASN A 291 -16.32 -18.71 -18.41
N ALA A 292 -16.93 -19.87 -18.20
CA ALA A 292 -17.98 -20.03 -17.20
C ALA A 292 -17.47 -19.82 -15.77
N ILE A 293 -16.28 -20.37 -15.42
CA ILE A 293 -15.63 -20.17 -14.12
C ILE A 293 -15.35 -18.69 -13.89
N TRP A 294 -14.79 -17.98 -14.89
CA TRP A 294 -14.47 -16.57 -14.76
C TRP A 294 -15.72 -15.69 -14.64
N GLN A 295 -16.75 -15.97 -15.41
CA GLN A 295 -18.03 -15.27 -15.29
C GLN A 295 -18.69 -15.47 -13.93
N ASP A 296 -18.61 -16.68 -13.37
CA ASP A 296 -19.13 -16.99 -12.04
C ASP A 296 -18.34 -16.24 -10.95
N TYR A 297 -17.01 -16.21 -11.07
CA TYR A 297 -16.17 -15.40 -10.20
C TYR A 297 -16.57 -13.91 -10.22
N LEU A 298 -16.74 -13.32 -11.42
CA LEU A 298 -17.14 -11.92 -11.56
C LEU A 298 -18.53 -11.63 -11.00
N LYS A 299 -19.47 -12.58 -11.11
CA LYS A 299 -20.82 -12.45 -10.51
C LYS A 299 -20.77 -12.38 -8.99
N HIS A 300 -20.01 -13.25 -8.35
CA HIS A 300 -19.86 -13.25 -6.90
C HIS A 300 -19.16 -11.98 -6.41
N LEU A 301 -18.11 -11.54 -7.11
CA LEU A 301 -17.40 -10.31 -6.81
C LEU A 301 -18.33 -9.08 -6.96
N ALA A 302 -19.08 -9.00 -8.06
CA ALA A 302 -20.04 -7.92 -8.29
C ALA A 302 -21.14 -7.87 -7.24
N PHE A 303 -21.66 -9.04 -6.82
CA PHE A 303 -22.66 -9.12 -5.75
C PHE A 303 -22.13 -8.53 -4.43
N ALA A 304 -20.90 -8.87 -4.07
CA ALA A 304 -20.24 -8.33 -2.88
C ALA A 304 -20.01 -6.82 -2.97
N MET A 305 -19.48 -6.35 -4.11
CA MET A 305 -19.23 -4.93 -4.38
C MET A 305 -20.52 -4.12 -4.32
N ARG A 306 -21.59 -4.58 -4.94
CA ARG A 306 -22.90 -3.93 -4.88
C ARG A 306 -23.42 -3.79 -3.45
N ASN A 307 -23.33 -4.85 -2.65
CA ASN A 307 -23.81 -4.83 -1.27
C ASN A 307 -23.00 -3.83 -0.41
N LEU A 308 -21.70 -3.76 -0.59
CA LEU A 308 -20.84 -2.79 0.12
C LEU A 308 -21.07 -1.36 -0.37
N ASN A 309 -21.30 -1.16 -1.66
CA ASN A 309 -21.62 0.16 -2.20
C ASN A 309 -22.92 0.73 -1.59
N MET A 310 -23.91 -0.14 -1.29
CA MET A 310 -25.13 0.28 -0.57
C MET A 310 -24.88 0.77 0.85
N ILE A 311 -23.77 0.38 1.47
CA ILE A 311 -23.47 0.71 2.89
C ILE A 311 -22.48 1.88 2.98
N ILE A 312 -21.47 1.88 2.08
CA ILE A 312 -20.34 2.83 2.19
C ILE A 312 -20.50 4.01 1.21
N ASP A 313 -21.23 3.84 0.10
CA ASP A 313 -21.46 4.86 -0.95
C ASP A 313 -20.15 5.58 -1.36
N SER A 314 -19.19 4.80 -1.88
CA SER A 314 -17.86 5.29 -2.21
C SER A 314 -17.28 4.55 -3.43
N PRO A 315 -16.22 5.07 -4.06
CA PRO A 315 -15.45 4.34 -5.06
C PRO A 315 -14.97 2.98 -4.55
N ILE A 316 -14.82 2.04 -5.46
CA ILE A 316 -14.29 0.70 -5.21
C ILE A 316 -12.92 0.59 -5.88
N ILE A 317 -11.94 0.09 -5.13
CA ILE A 317 -10.58 -0.16 -5.63
C ILE A 317 -10.33 -1.66 -5.65
N ILE A 318 -10.05 -2.21 -6.81
CA ILE A 318 -9.59 -3.59 -6.97
C ILE A 318 -8.07 -3.59 -6.95
N SER A 319 -7.46 -4.28 -6.00
CA SER A 319 -6.02 -4.30 -5.82
C SER A 319 -5.51 -5.73 -5.60
N GLY A 320 -4.18 -5.92 -5.51
CA GLY A 320 -3.55 -7.20 -5.20
C GLY A 320 -3.24 -8.06 -6.42
N TYR A 321 -3.00 -9.35 -6.16
CA TYR A 321 -2.39 -10.30 -7.11
C TYR A 321 -3.15 -10.44 -8.44
N LEU A 322 -4.51 -10.43 -8.40
CA LEU A 322 -5.31 -10.58 -9.60
C LEU A 322 -5.54 -9.27 -10.37
N ALA A 323 -5.35 -8.11 -9.74
CA ALA A 323 -5.63 -6.82 -10.36
C ALA A 323 -4.95 -6.62 -11.73
N PRO A 324 -3.64 -6.94 -11.91
CA PRO A 324 -2.98 -6.78 -13.21
C PRO A 324 -3.47 -7.71 -14.33
N TYR A 325 -4.25 -8.73 -14.01
CA TYR A 325 -4.82 -9.65 -15.01
C TYR A 325 -6.17 -9.18 -15.56
N LEU A 326 -6.80 -8.20 -14.90
CA LEU A 326 -8.07 -7.64 -15.35
C LEU A 326 -7.86 -6.81 -16.61
N VAL A 327 -8.70 -7.05 -17.61
CA VAL A 327 -8.74 -6.29 -18.85
C VAL A 327 -10.00 -5.40 -18.88
N PRO A 328 -10.07 -4.38 -19.76
CA PRO A 328 -11.23 -3.50 -19.84
C PRO A 328 -12.56 -4.22 -19.99
N GLU A 329 -12.59 -5.36 -20.67
CA GLU A 329 -13.79 -6.19 -20.86
C GLU A 329 -14.29 -6.77 -19.54
N ASP A 330 -13.39 -7.21 -18.66
CA ASP A 330 -13.73 -7.70 -17.31
C ASP A 330 -14.33 -6.59 -16.46
N LEU A 331 -13.71 -5.39 -16.51
CA LEU A 331 -14.18 -4.23 -15.75
C LEU A 331 -15.57 -3.76 -16.25
N ASN A 332 -15.80 -3.78 -17.55
CA ASN A 332 -17.09 -3.46 -18.13
C ASN A 332 -18.15 -4.50 -17.71
N MET A 333 -17.82 -5.80 -17.74
CA MET A 333 -18.70 -6.86 -17.26
C MET A 333 -18.99 -6.69 -15.78
N LEU A 334 -17.97 -6.44 -14.97
CA LEU A 334 -18.12 -6.25 -13.53
C LEU A 334 -19.01 -5.04 -13.22
N LEU A 335 -18.80 -3.92 -13.89
CA LEU A 335 -19.60 -2.71 -13.75
C LEU A 335 -21.08 -2.97 -14.17
N HIS A 336 -21.29 -3.69 -15.26
CA HIS A 336 -22.63 -4.12 -15.67
C HIS A 336 -23.32 -4.95 -14.58
N LEU A 337 -22.64 -5.96 -14.05
CA LEU A 337 -23.16 -6.85 -13.00
C LEU A 337 -23.43 -6.11 -11.68
N ILE A 338 -22.57 -5.14 -11.29
CA ILE A 338 -22.78 -4.31 -10.10
C ILE A 338 -24.06 -3.48 -10.27
N ASN A 339 -24.29 -2.93 -11.46
CA ASN A 339 -25.41 -2.04 -11.75
C ASN A 339 -26.71 -2.78 -12.06
N GLU A 340 -26.64 -4.07 -12.32
CA GLU A 340 -27.84 -4.88 -12.55
C GLU A 340 -28.71 -4.92 -11.28
N ASN A 341 -29.93 -4.41 -11.38
CA ASN A 341 -30.86 -4.27 -10.26
C ASN A 341 -30.31 -3.43 -9.07
N ASN A 342 -29.41 -2.51 -9.35
CA ASN A 342 -28.87 -1.58 -8.37
C ASN A 342 -29.61 -0.22 -8.45
N PRO A 343 -30.22 0.28 -7.37
CA PRO A 343 -30.89 1.59 -7.37
C PRO A 343 -29.90 2.77 -7.51
N PHE A 344 -28.61 2.56 -7.19
CA PHE A 344 -27.55 3.57 -7.27
C PHE A 344 -26.45 3.10 -8.22
N THR A 345 -26.37 3.75 -9.37
CA THR A 345 -25.46 3.35 -10.45
C THR A 345 -24.02 3.73 -10.08
N LEU A 346 -23.11 2.75 -10.04
CA LEU A 346 -21.67 2.96 -10.00
C LEU A 346 -21.18 3.33 -11.41
N THR A 347 -20.34 4.36 -11.53
CA THR A 347 -19.75 4.80 -12.79
C THR A 347 -18.35 4.22 -12.99
N ALA A 348 -17.82 4.26 -14.22
CA ALA A 348 -16.52 3.64 -14.53
C ALA A 348 -15.36 4.31 -13.81
N ASP A 349 -15.43 5.61 -13.55
CA ASP A 349 -14.45 6.36 -12.79
C ASP A 349 -14.47 6.07 -11.28
N GLN A 350 -15.51 5.40 -10.79
CA GLN A 350 -15.64 4.93 -9.40
C GLN A 350 -15.14 3.50 -9.21
N LEU A 351 -14.77 2.78 -10.27
CA LEU A 351 -14.18 1.44 -10.22
C LEU A 351 -12.70 1.51 -10.62
N LEU A 352 -11.83 1.60 -9.63
CA LEU A 352 -10.40 1.80 -9.80
C LEU A 352 -9.65 0.46 -9.72
N VAL A 353 -8.47 0.38 -10.36
CA VAL A 353 -7.63 -0.83 -10.36
C VAL A 353 -6.20 -0.49 -9.98
N GLY A 354 -5.69 -1.12 -8.94
CA GLY A 354 -4.32 -1.00 -8.49
C GLY A 354 -3.33 -1.71 -9.44
N THR A 355 -2.11 -1.21 -9.52
CA THR A 355 -1.12 -1.62 -10.54
C THR A 355 0.03 -2.49 -10.02
N HIS A 356 0.19 -2.63 -8.68
CA HIS A 356 1.36 -3.25 -8.08
C HIS A 356 1.24 -4.76 -7.84
N GLY A 357 0.08 -5.35 -8.14
CA GLY A 357 -0.16 -6.78 -8.10
C GLY A 357 0.18 -7.40 -6.73
N GLN A 358 0.92 -8.49 -6.76
CA GLN A 358 1.31 -9.24 -5.54
C GLN A 358 2.17 -8.44 -4.56
N TYR A 359 2.84 -7.37 -5.00
CA TYR A 359 3.71 -6.54 -4.17
C TYR A 359 2.98 -5.43 -3.42
N THR A 360 1.69 -5.22 -3.71
CA THR A 360 0.88 -4.15 -3.09
C THR A 360 1.01 -4.09 -1.56
N PRO A 361 0.88 -5.20 -0.80
CA PRO A 361 1.02 -5.14 0.66
C PRO A 361 2.45 -4.77 1.11
N ALA A 362 3.48 -5.26 0.41
CA ALA A 362 4.86 -4.94 0.75
C ALA A 362 5.16 -3.45 0.53
N ILE A 363 4.79 -2.90 -0.63
CA ILE A 363 4.99 -1.48 -0.95
C ILE A 363 4.21 -0.62 0.04
N GLY A 364 2.94 -0.95 0.29
CA GLY A 364 2.08 -0.23 1.22
C GLY A 364 2.64 -0.21 2.66
N ALA A 365 3.19 -1.33 3.12
CA ALA A 365 3.84 -1.40 4.44
C ALA A 365 5.04 -0.45 4.54
N ALA A 366 5.88 -0.36 3.50
CA ALA A 366 7.03 0.55 3.48
C ALA A 366 6.62 2.02 3.66
N LEU A 367 5.43 2.40 3.19
CA LEU A 367 4.91 3.77 3.31
C LEU A 367 4.77 4.24 4.77
N HIS A 368 4.69 3.34 5.74
CA HIS A 368 4.70 3.70 7.16
C HIS A 368 5.92 4.57 7.50
N TYR A 369 7.12 4.16 7.11
CA TYR A 369 8.34 4.93 7.40
C TYR A 369 8.52 6.12 6.46
N ILE A 370 8.08 6.01 5.22
CA ILE A 370 8.09 7.14 4.27
C ILE A 370 7.19 8.27 4.78
N ASN A 371 5.96 7.97 5.18
CA ASN A 371 5.02 8.94 5.72
C ASN A 371 5.58 9.65 6.95
N ARG A 372 6.16 8.90 7.88
CA ARG A 372 6.82 9.46 9.08
C ARG A 372 7.97 10.39 8.73
N PHE A 373 8.79 10.03 7.77
CA PHE A 373 9.90 10.87 7.35
C PHE A 373 9.41 12.16 6.68
N VAL A 374 8.47 12.05 5.75
CA VAL A 374 8.03 13.19 4.91
C VAL A 374 7.09 14.13 5.67
N HIS A 375 6.12 13.60 6.43
CA HIS A 375 5.04 14.39 7.01
C HIS A 375 5.16 14.67 8.51
N GLU A 376 5.75 13.75 9.26
CA GLU A 376 5.90 13.95 10.71
C GLU A 376 7.19 14.69 11.09
N GLY A 377 8.08 14.96 10.11
CA GLY A 377 9.26 15.79 10.30
C GLY A 377 10.24 15.31 11.39
N THR A 378 10.13 14.05 11.79
CA THR A 378 10.86 13.50 12.93
C THR A 378 12.36 13.34 12.67
N ALA A 379 12.80 13.53 11.42
CA ALA A 379 14.18 13.33 10.98
C ALA A 379 14.77 14.52 10.19
N LEU A 380 14.03 15.63 10.04
CA LEU A 380 14.50 16.83 9.32
C LEU A 380 15.19 17.84 10.24
#